data_eabd777f07014100f78b45875996108f
#
_entry.id   eabd777f07014100f78b45875996108f
#
_cell.length_a   1.000
_cell.length_b   1.000
_cell.length_c   1.000
_cell.angle_alpha   90.00
_cell.angle_beta   90.00
_cell.angle_gamma   90.00
#
_symmetry.space_group_name_H-M   'P 1'
#
loop_
_entity.id
_entity.type
_entity.pdbx_description
1 polymer ?
#
loop_
_entity_poly.entity_id
_entity_poly.type
_entity_poly.pdbx_seq_one_letter_code
_entity_poly.pdbx_strand_id
1 'polypeptide(L)'
;MKFRLVKKRKEVCIALLIAAAGNSIGILTVLSQGTGKSTQYLERPEYGEGSRQQELEAEIQGETNTIQILVPERSCTEKETQEFLRQAEEYLETYFIEKGTDWREIREDLDFPQEVSDSPVQLSWSIDQPDILDWEGKLGDKIPETGKTVKIE
;
A
#
# COMPACT_ATOMS: atom_id res chain seq x y z
N MET A 1 22.43 -6.44 24.09
CA MET A 1 23.21 -5.22 23.92
C MET A 1 22.88 -4.30 25.07
N LYS A 2 23.83 -4.06 26.02
CA LYS A 2 23.58 -3.25 27.21
C LYS A 2 23.93 -1.79 26.93
N PHE A 3 22.94 -0.91 26.92
CA PHE A 3 23.18 0.53 26.86
C PHE A 3 23.52 1.07 28.29
N ARG A 4 24.68 1.70 28.41
CA ARG A 4 25.15 2.34 29.65
C ARG A 4 24.73 3.81 29.61
N LEU A 5 23.71 4.18 30.38
CA LEU A 5 23.31 5.57 30.59
C LEU A 5 24.40 6.32 31.36
N VAL A 6 25.09 7.23 30.72
CA VAL A 6 26.02 8.19 31.37
C VAL A 6 25.22 9.43 31.74
N LYS A 7 25.10 9.66 33.03
CA LYS A 7 24.44 10.81 33.64
C LYS A 7 25.31 12.07 33.42
N LYS A 8 24.99 12.88 32.40
CA LYS A 8 25.47 14.27 32.31
C LYS A 8 24.30 15.22 32.09
N ARG A 9 24.18 16.10 33.05
CA ARG A 9 23.45 17.37 33.14
C ARG A 9 22.61 17.76 31.92
N LYS A 10 21.28 17.89 32.18
CA LYS A 10 20.29 18.67 31.45
C LYS A 10 20.34 18.56 29.91
N GLU A 11 20.16 17.37 29.42
CA GLU A 11 19.83 17.15 28.01
C GLU A 11 18.36 16.71 27.91
N VAL A 12 17.63 17.47 27.13
CA VAL A 12 16.24 17.16 26.78
C VAL A 12 16.27 15.89 25.92
N CYS A 13 15.83 14.78 26.45
CA CYS A 13 15.65 13.57 25.65
C CYS A 13 14.30 13.67 24.95
N ILE A 14 14.32 13.93 23.66
CA ILE A 14 13.13 13.76 22.80
C ILE A 14 13.05 12.27 22.49
N ALA A 15 12.13 11.58 23.15
CA ALA A 15 11.80 10.20 22.81
C ALA A 15 10.66 10.21 21.80
N LEU A 16 11.00 9.99 20.54
CA LEU A 16 10.04 9.78 19.46
C LEU A 16 9.57 8.33 19.53
N LEU A 17 8.48 8.07 20.22
CA LEU A 17 7.78 6.78 20.20
C LEU A 17 6.78 6.77 19.07
N ILE A 18 7.19 6.25 17.91
CA ILE A 18 6.26 5.91 16.84
C ILE A 18 5.71 4.52 17.16
N ALA A 19 4.55 4.48 17.81
CA ALA A 19 3.82 3.23 17.99
C ALA A 19 3.10 2.90 16.68
N ALA A 20 3.71 2.02 15.87
CA ALA A 20 3.06 1.39 14.74
C ALA A 20 2.17 0.24 15.28
N ALA A 21 0.97 0.56 15.71
CA ALA A 21 -0.11 -0.41 15.88
C ALA A 21 -1.30 0.11 15.10
N GLY A 22 -1.80 -0.71 14.19
CA GLY A 22 -2.86 -0.37 13.25
C GLY A 22 -4.04 0.32 13.93
N ASN A 23 -4.18 1.55 13.62
CA ASN A 23 -5.35 2.41 13.56
C ASN A 23 -4.90 3.87 13.67
N SER A 24 -5.09 4.58 12.62
CA SER A 24 -5.36 6.00 12.36
C SER A 24 -4.79 7.13 13.26
N ILE A 25 -4.30 6.89 14.46
CA ILE A 25 -3.86 7.95 15.37
C ILE A 25 -2.44 7.68 15.84
N GLY A 26 -1.49 8.49 15.38
CA GLY A 26 -0.14 8.53 15.95
C GLY A 26 -0.10 9.54 17.11
N ILE A 27 0.30 9.11 18.29
CA ILE A 27 0.50 9.99 19.44
C ILE A 27 1.97 10.36 19.52
N LEU A 28 2.29 11.64 19.31
CA LEU A 28 3.59 12.20 19.59
C LEU A 28 3.56 12.84 20.99
N THR A 29 4.25 12.25 21.95
CA THR A 29 4.41 12.84 23.27
C THR A 29 5.77 13.53 23.36
N VAL A 30 5.78 14.84 23.37
CA VAL A 30 6.97 15.64 23.65
C VAL A 30 7.07 15.84 25.16
N LEU A 31 8.05 15.21 25.81
CA LEU A 31 8.32 15.38 27.22
C LEU A 31 9.27 16.59 27.38
N SER A 32 8.71 17.75 27.70
CA SER A 32 9.48 18.92 28.16
C SER A 32 9.69 18.79 29.67
N GLN A 33 10.94 18.77 30.12
CA GLN A 33 11.27 18.92 31.53
C GLN A 33 11.16 20.39 31.93
N GLY A 34 10.00 20.82 32.34
CA GLY A 34 9.72 22.15 32.86
C GLY A 34 8.41 22.71 32.31
N THR A 35 7.32 22.53 33.06
CA THR A 35 6.02 23.19 32.89
C THR A 35 5.24 22.91 31.61
N GLY A 36 4.66 21.73 31.53
CA GLY A 36 3.59 21.45 30.59
C GLY A 36 3.83 20.25 29.70
N LYS A 37 3.02 19.21 29.87
CA LYS A 37 2.93 18.13 28.90
C LYS A 37 2.05 18.60 27.77
N SER A 38 2.60 18.89 26.60
CA SER A 38 1.83 19.07 25.37
C SER A 38 1.74 17.73 24.66
N THR A 39 0.56 17.21 24.53
CA THR A 39 0.27 16.03 23.70
C THR A 39 -0.37 16.53 22.42
N GLN A 40 0.33 16.39 21.32
CA GLN A 40 -0.17 16.72 20.00
C GLN A 40 -0.52 15.43 19.27
N TYR A 41 -1.73 15.34 18.79
CA TYR A 41 -2.20 14.20 18.00
C TYR A 41 -1.96 14.48 16.54
N LEU A 42 -1.33 13.53 15.85
CA LEU A 42 -1.13 13.55 14.41
C LEU A 42 -2.09 12.56 13.78
N GLU A 43 -3.02 13.06 13.00
CA GLU A 43 -3.88 12.21 12.19
C GLU A 43 -3.14 11.82 10.92
N ARG A 44 -3.16 10.53 10.61
CA ARG A 44 -2.64 10.04 9.34
C ARG A 44 -3.64 10.37 8.23
N PRO A 45 -3.15 10.74 7.04
CA PRO A 45 -4.01 10.82 5.85
C PRO A 45 -4.74 9.50 5.61
N GLU A 46 -5.89 9.57 4.97
CA GLU A 46 -6.64 8.40 4.57
C GLU A 46 -5.84 7.56 3.54
N TYR A 47 -6.18 6.29 3.45
CA TYR A 47 -5.58 5.41 2.45
C TYR A 47 -5.82 5.96 1.04
N GLY A 48 -4.75 6.07 0.22
CA GLY A 48 -4.79 6.63 -1.12
C GLY A 48 -4.54 8.14 -1.21
N GLU A 49 -4.48 8.87 -0.07
CA GLU A 49 -4.15 10.29 -0.05
C GLU A 49 -2.64 10.57 -0.10
N GLY A 50 -1.82 9.53 0.13
CA GLY A 50 -0.38 9.64 0.19
C GLY A 50 0.14 10.21 1.51
N SER A 51 1.45 10.34 1.60
CA SER A 51 2.11 10.91 2.78
C SER A 51 1.98 12.42 2.84
N ARG A 52 1.75 12.97 4.03
CA ARG A 52 1.66 14.43 4.27
C ARG A 52 2.85 14.93 5.08
N GLN A 53 3.47 16.01 4.64
CA GLN A 53 4.45 16.75 5.45
C GLN A 53 3.72 17.61 6.48
N GLN A 54 4.19 17.55 7.72
CA GLN A 54 3.68 18.37 8.82
C GLN A 54 4.82 19.01 9.58
N GLU A 55 4.65 20.29 9.91
CA GLU A 55 5.57 21.03 10.74
C GLU A 55 5.13 20.98 12.19
N LEU A 56 6.07 20.69 13.08
CA LEU A 56 5.88 20.71 14.52
C LEU A 56 6.81 21.75 15.14
N GLU A 57 6.26 22.55 16.01
CA GLU A 57 7.07 23.43 16.85
C GLU A 57 7.49 22.71 18.14
N ALA A 58 8.77 22.64 18.37
CA ALA A 58 9.35 22.07 19.58
C ALA A 58 10.18 23.11 20.31
N GLU A 59 9.88 23.33 21.58
CA GLU A 59 10.69 24.19 22.45
C GLU A 59 11.82 23.37 23.06
N ILE A 60 13.06 23.69 22.69
CA ILE A 60 14.27 23.03 23.20
C ILE A 60 15.15 24.09 23.85
N GLN A 61 15.36 23.97 25.16
CA GLN A 61 16.18 24.92 25.94
C GLN A 61 15.69 26.38 25.88
N GLY A 62 14.39 26.61 25.69
CA GLY A 62 13.80 27.94 25.59
C GLY A 62 13.85 28.54 24.18
N GLU A 63 14.35 27.78 23.21
CA GLU A 63 14.31 28.15 21.79
C GLU A 63 13.24 27.33 21.06
N THR A 64 12.41 27.99 20.25
CA THR A 64 11.42 27.31 19.41
C THR A 64 12.09 26.84 18.13
N ASN A 65 12.04 25.53 17.91
CA ASN A 65 12.55 24.89 16.69
C ASN A 65 11.40 24.29 15.91
N THR A 66 11.41 24.45 14.60
CA THR A 66 10.46 23.81 13.70
C THR A 66 11.05 22.50 13.20
N ILE A 67 10.31 21.42 13.39
CA ILE A 67 10.68 20.06 12.92
C ILE A 67 9.70 19.66 11.83
N GLN A 68 10.21 19.31 10.66
CA GLN A 68 9.39 18.74 9.59
C GLN A 68 9.35 17.22 9.72
N ILE A 69 8.15 16.67 9.76
CA ILE A 69 7.92 15.23 9.79
C ILE A 69 7.05 14.81 8.61
N LEU A 70 7.37 13.65 8.06
CA LEU A 70 6.55 12.99 7.05
C LEU A 70 5.60 12.03 7.76
N VAL A 71 4.29 12.31 7.66
CA VAL A 71 3.24 11.46 8.21
C VAL A 71 2.74 10.57 7.08
N PRO A 72 3.03 9.25 7.11
CA PRO A 72 2.55 8.34 6.09
C PRO A 72 1.04 8.15 6.23
N GLU A 73 0.37 7.87 5.11
CA GLU A 73 -1.03 7.49 5.11
C GLU A 73 -1.30 6.26 5.99
N ARG A 74 -2.56 6.06 6.39
CA ARG A 74 -2.94 4.85 7.09
C ARG A 74 -2.93 3.64 6.16
N SER A 75 -2.77 2.47 6.72
CA SER A 75 -2.90 1.24 5.96
C SER A 75 -4.36 1.00 5.56
N CYS A 76 -4.55 0.31 4.43
CA CYS A 76 -5.85 -0.19 4.00
C CYS A 76 -6.45 -1.12 5.07
N THR A 77 -7.71 -0.98 5.36
CA THR A 77 -8.44 -1.87 6.27
C THR A 77 -8.84 -3.17 5.55
N GLU A 78 -9.10 -4.23 6.30
CA GLU A 78 -9.57 -5.49 5.73
C GLU A 78 -10.87 -5.31 4.90
N LYS A 79 -11.79 -4.48 5.39
CA LYS A 79 -13.03 -4.18 4.67
C LYS A 79 -12.78 -3.46 3.34
N GLU A 80 -11.89 -2.49 3.33
CA GLU A 80 -11.49 -1.78 2.10
C GLU A 80 -10.77 -2.71 1.13
N THR A 81 -9.89 -3.58 1.64
CA THR A 81 -9.22 -4.60 0.82
C THR A 81 -10.23 -5.53 0.15
N GLN A 82 -11.21 -6.03 0.90
CA GLN A 82 -12.27 -6.88 0.33
C GLN A 82 -13.10 -6.15 -0.72
N GLU A 83 -13.42 -4.89 -0.50
CA GLU A 83 -14.15 -4.08 -1.46
C GLU A 83 -13.33 -3.83 -2.74
N PHE A 84 -12.04 -3.53 -2.62
CA PHE A 84 -11.17 -3.38 -3.79
C PHE A 84 -11.03 -4.69 -4.59
N LEU A 85 -10.92 -5.84 -3.91
CA LEU A 85 -10.87 -7.13 -4.59
C LEU A 85 -12.19 -7.44 -5.32
N ARG A 86 -13.34 -7.16 -4.70
CA ARG A 86 -14.65 -7.32 -5.35
C ARG A 86 -14.78 -6.43 -6.60
N GLN A 87 -14.34 -5.16 -6.51
CA GLN A 87 -14.34 -4.25 -7.65
C GLN A 87 -13.40 -4.73 -8.76
N ALA A 88 -12.26 -5.33 -8.39
CA ALA A 88 -11.33 -5.90 -9.35
C ALA A 88 -11.94 -7.10 -10.09
N GLU A 89 -12.65 -7.99 -9.38
CA GLU A 89 -13.38 -9.10 -9.99
C GLU A 89 -14.44 -8.61 -10.98
N GLU A 90 -15.29 -7.65 -10.61
CA GLU A 90 -16.30 -7.05 -11.48
C GLU A 90 -15.68 -6.33 -12.70
N TYR A 91 -14.56 -5.65 -12.48
CA TYR A 91 -13.81 -5.02 -13.56
C TYR A 91 -13.33 -6.06 -14.57
N LEU A 92 -12.72 -7.15 -14.11
CA LEU A 92 -12.20 -8.20 -14.98
C LEU A 92 -13.31 -8.89 -15.79
N GLU A 93 -14.44 -9.21 -15.13
CA GLU A 93 -15.58 -9.78 -15.83
C GLU A 93 -16.06 -8.85 -16.97
N THR A 94 -16.23 -7.56 -16.69
CA THR A 94 -16.65 -6.58 -17.68
C THR A 94 -15.62 -6.40 -18.79
N TYR A 95 -14.35 -6.30 -18.42
CA TYR A 95 -13.24 -6.11 -19.35
C TYR A 95 -13.18 -7.21 -20.42
N PHE A 96 -13.23 -8.46 -20.02
CA PHE A 96 -13.17 -9.59 -20.95
C PHE A 96 -14.47 -9.75 -21.77
N ILE A 97 -15.62 -9.40 -21.21
CA ILE A 97 -16.89 -9.37 -21.96
C ILE A 97 -16.85 -8.31 -23.05
N GLU A 98 -16.37 -7.11 -22.75
CA GLU A 98 -16.25 -6.01 -23.72
C GLU A 98 -15.24 -6.32 -24.84
N LYS A 99 -14.18 -7.06 -24.51
CA LYS A 99 -13.21 -7.57 -25.51
C LYS A 99 -13.77 -8.72 -26.35
N GLY A 100 -14.95 -9.24 -26.01
CA GLY A 100 -15.58 -10.36 -26.71
C GLY A 100 -14.90 -11.70 -26.46
N THR A 101 -14.17 -11.84 -25.35
CA THR A 101 -13.44 -13.08 -25.02
C THR A 101 -14.39 -14.23 -24.78
N ASP A 102 -14.32 -15.28 -25.59
CA ASP A 102 -14.98 -16.54 -25.31
C ASP A 102 -14.02 -17.51 -24.60
N TRP A 103 -14.18 -17.63 -23.29
CA TRP A 103 -13.36 -18.51 -22.45
C TRP A 103 -13.47 -19.99 -22.78
N ARG A 104 -14.46 -20.39 -23.60
CA ARG A 104 -14.61 -21.77 -24.06
C ARG A 104 -13.73 -22.08 -25.26
N GLU A 105 -13.43 -21.03 -26.06
CA GLU A 105 -12.66 -21.19 -27.27
C GLU A 105 -11.91 -19.90 -27.59
N ILE A 106 -10.65 -19.84 -27.14
CA ILE A 106 -9.75 -18.71 -27.40
C ILE A 106 -9.02 -18.95 -28.71
N ARG A 107 -9.20 -18.05 -29.66
CA ARG A 107 -8.61 -18.12 -31.02
C ARG A 107 -7.69 -16.97 -31.36
N GLU A 108 -7.65 -15.96 -30.50
CA GLU A 108 -6.89 -14.74 -30.69
C GLU A 108 -6.09 -14.46 -29.40
N ASP A 109 -5.06 -13.64 -29.51
CA ASP A 109 -4.29 -13.19 -28.36
C ASP A 109 -5.21 -12.52 -27.34
N LEU A 110 -4.96 -12.77 -26.07
CA LEU A 110 -5.64 -12.14 -24.96
C LEU A 110 -4.92 -10.86 -24.56
N ASP A 111 -5.68 -9.85 -24.18
CA ASP A 111 -5.14 -8.63 -23.59
C ASP A 111 -5.33 -8.71 -22.07
N PHE A 112 -4.26 -8.97 -21.35
CA PHE A 112 -4.28 -9.08 -19.90
C PHE A 112 -4.04 -7.72 -19.24
N PRO A 113 -5.05 -7.14 -18.56
CA PRO A 113 -4.85 -5.89 -17.83
C PRO A 113 -3.88 -6.10 -16.68
N GLN A 114 -3.01 -5.10 -16.44
CA GLN A 114 -2.04 -5.10 -15.34
C GLN A 114 -2.55 -4.34 -14.12
N GLU A 115 -3.54 -3.49 -14.32
CA GLU A 115 -4.10 -2.59 -13.31
C GLU A 115 -5.63 -2.56 -13.44
N VAL A 116 -6.28 -2.25 -12.35
CA VAL A 116 -7.73 -1.98 -12.32
C VAL A 116 -7.93 -0.48 -12.31
N SER A 117 -8.74 0.04 -13.23
CA SER A 117 -9.03 1.49 -13.31
C SER A 117 -9.55 2.02 -11.98
N ASP A 118 -8.99 3.14 -11.54
CA ASP A 118 -9.38 3.84 -10.31
C ASP A 118 -9.28 2.98 -9.03
N SER A 119 -8.43 1.95 -9.04
CA SER A 119 -8.23 1.05 -7.91
C SER A 119 -6.74 0.90 -7.60
N PRO A 120 -6.35 0.70 -6.34
CA PRO A 120 -4.97 0.39 -5.96
C PRO A 120 -4.57 -1.06 -6.28
N VAL A 121 -5.46 -1.85 -6.86
CA VAL A 121 -5.21 -3.27 -7.16
C VAL A 121 -4.35 -3.40 -8.40
N GLN A 122 -3.22 -4.10 -8.25
CA GLN A 122 -2.38 -4.54 -9.35
C GLN A 122 -2.69 -6.00 -9.67
N LEU A 123 -2.71 -6.33 -10.94
CA LEU A 123 -3.01 -7.65 -11.45
C LEU A 123 -1.71 -8.33 -11.92
N SER A 124 -1.57 -9.60 -11.61
CA SER A 124 -0.50 -10.44 -12.14
C SER A 124 -1.10 -11.76 -12.61
N TRP A 125 -0.61 -12.25 -13.73
CA TRP A 125 -1.18 -13.42 -14.38
C TRP A 125 -0.21 -14.59 -14.32
N SER A 126 -0.74 -15.75 -13.98
CA SER A 126 -0.02 -17.02 -13.94
C SER A 126 -0.67 -18.02 -14.88
N ILE A 127 0.13 -18.66 -15.73
CA ILE A 127 -0.32 -19.54 -16.79
C ILE A 127 0.42 -20.88 -16.67
N ASP A 128 -0.32 -21.98 -16.64
CA ASP A 128 0.24 -23.32 -16.45
C ASP A 128 0.96 -23.88 -17.68
N GLN A 129 0.65 -23.35 -18.88
CA GLN A 129 1.23 -23.80 -20.15
C GLN A 129 1.72 -22.60 -21.00
N PRO A 130 2.88 -22.03 -20.65
CA PRO A 130 3.37 -20.82 -21.32
C PRO A 130 3.78 -21.03 -22.78
N ASP A 131 3.96 -22.30 -23.25
CA ASP A 131 4.20 -22.62 -24.66
C ASP A 131 2.93 -22.52 -25.51
N ILE A 132 1.74 -22.53 -24.89
CA ILE A 132 0.42 -22.44 -25.54
C ILE A 132 -0.15 -21.03 -25.45
N LEU A 133 -0.05 -20.42 -24.28
CA LEU A 133 -0.46 -19.05 -24.02
C LEU A 133 0.58 -18.46 -23.06
N ASP A 134 1.21 -17.38 -23.46
CA ASP A 134 2.22 -16.74 -22.62
C ASP A 134 1.60 -15.75 -21.62
N TRP A 135 2.44 -15.22 -20.72
CA TRP A 135 2.03 -14.26 -19.69
C TRP A 135 1.65 -12.87 -20.25
N GLU A 136 1.98 -12.57 -21.51
CA GLU A 136 1.53 -11.38 -22.25
C GLU A 136 0.18 -11.62 -22.95
N GLY A 137 -0.35 -12.85 -22.88
CA GLY A 137 -1.60 -13.24 -23.50
C GLY A 137 -1.46 -13.69 -24.96
N LYS A 138 -0.23 -13.89 -25.48
CA LYS A 138 -0.01 -14.33 -26.86
C LYS A 138 -0.15 -15.84 -26.99
N LEU A 139 -0.87 -16.22 -28.03
CA LEU A 139 -1.01 -17.64 -28.40
C LEU A 139 0.28 -18.14 -29.04
N GLY A 140 0.73 -19.30 -28.58
CA GLY A 140 1.90 -19.99 -29.12
C GLY A 140 1.62 -20.72 -30.44
N ASP A 141 2.66 -20.95 -31.23
CA ASP A 141 2.55 -21.64 -32.53
C ASP A 141 2.31 -23.17 -32.44
N LYS A 142 2.36 -23.73 -31.22
CA LYS A 142 2.29 -25.20 -30.99
C LYS A 142 0.93 -25.66 -30.48
N ILE A 143 -0.14 -24.97 -30.84
CA ILE A 143 -1.49 -25.35 -30.42
C ILE A 143 -1.95 -26.55 -31.26
N PRO A 144 -2.34 -27.68 -30.64
CA PRO A 144 -2.87 -28.82 -31.39
C PRO A 144 -4.19 -28.47 -32.08
N GLU A 145 -4.47 -29.07 -33.25
CA GLU A 145 -5.75 -28.89 -33.96
C GLU A 145 -6.97 -29.23 -33.10
N THR A 146 -6.80 -30.13 -32.13
CA THR A 146 -7.87 -30.53 -31.19
C THR A 146 -8.07 -29.53 -30.06
N GLY A 147 -7.28 -28.45 -30.04
CA GLY A 147 -7.26 -27.50 -28.94
C GLY A 147 -6.52 -28.00 -27.69
N LYS A 148 -6.28 -27.11 -26.75
CA LYS A 148 -5.67 -27.41 -25.46
C LYS A 148 -6.31 -26.57 -24.37
N THR A 149 -6.55 -27.15 -23.22
CA THR A 149 -7.02 -26.41 -22.04
C THR A 149 -5.82 -25.83 -21.29
N VAL A 150 -5.88 -24.55 -21.02
CA VAL A 150 -4.87 -23.82 -20.25
C VAL A 150 -5.54 -23.24 -19.00
N LYS A 151 -4.86 -23.30 -17.86
CA LYS A 151 -5.29 -22.68 -16.63
C LYS A 151 -4.64 -21.31 -16.50
N ILE A 152 -5.47 -20.31 -16.25
CA ILE A 152 -5.08 -18.91 -16.02
C ILE A 152 -5.50 -18.56 -14.59
N GLU A 153 -4.58 -18.01 -13.82
CA GLU A 153 -4.79 -17.55 -12.45
C GLU A 153 -4.36 -16.09 -12.31
#